data_4eac974baed6322b87fe6a4cba225703
#
_entry.id   4eac974baed6322b87fe6a4cba225703
#
_cell.length_a   1.000
_cell.length_b   1.000
_cell.length_c   1.000
_cell.angle_alpha   90.00
_cell.angle_beta   90.00
_cell.angle_gamma   90.00
#
_symmetry.space_group_name_H-M   'P 1'
#
loop_
_entity.id
_entity.type
_entity.pdbx_description
1 polymer ?
#
loop_
_entity_poly.entity_id
_entity_poly.type
_entity_poly.pdbx_seq_one_letter_code
_entity_poly.pdbx_strand_id
1 'polypeptide(L)'
;MKLIYKIEYNSTSFYFKRLIDELIKNSNIDANTKQYFGFILIFIDNELENIEKFFLNLETNLPYSMFLKKSYLIDEFNEEIKELEDKNIKENFEILTNRKVKDILENSNFDFLSQIVNLNRSFVVKFQDLELFLPNKNLKENFEKDNYEIRLLVTNSQILTDLFIIEEPEINLLCSIERPLVKLKLKNIDENISNSGYIFTRLVNSSKEVELSKALKEQNIDYILYVTKKDELKACSFENLNLIISDDKTLYPKYDYKKDLIFHSSSEYLNSFSNVYNAVLHEHNLLDKKSIGVYFSLNSKNSFVNIKVLNEEEKRVIYIPDIKSNMNQILEDISSLDENCKRLVDNFSKKYPYTKDIKLSNNSGFSTIIEAIAKLLNIESIKDFEELALNSGYVDALQIDMKLIKIDNKNYLDYRKTIQSIMSYKMADVDNETLSFSFYEFLAEFIIDYLREIARKIDAKDIVLCGDIFSNRQVFHKVYKELNKKYNLILPTEYAMDYI
;
A
#
# COMPACT_ATOMS: atom_id res chain seq x y z
N MET A 1 14.87 17.05 38.12
CA MET A 1 15.00 15.64 37.70
C MET A 1 15.24 15.61 36.19
N LYS A 2 16.30 14.93 35.76
CA LYS A 2 16.59 14.82 34.31
C LYS A 2 16.04 13.53 33.76
N LEU A 3 15.28 13.62 32.69
CA LEU A 3 14.68 12.49 32.01
C LEU A 3 14.90 12.63 30.51
N ILE A 4 15.00 11.47 29.80
CA ILE A 4 15.01 11.41 28.36
C ILE A 4 13.81 10.53 27.93
N TYR A 5 12.88 11.13 27.21
CA TYR A 5 11.72 10.42 26.67
C TYR A 5 11.89 10.21 25.17
N LYS A 6 11.85 8.95 24.77
CA LYS A 6 12.00 8.53 23.38
C LYS A 6 10.65 8.22 22.78
N ILE A 7 10.37 8.82 21.63
CA ILE A 7 9.20 8.55 20.79
C ILE A 7 9.71 7.93 19.49
N GLU A 8 9.42 6.67 19.23
CA GLU A 8 9.72 6.04 17.96
C GLU A 8 8.78 6.60 16.88
N TYR A 9 9.37 7.29 15.90
CA TYR A 9 8.67 8.06 14.87
C TYR A 9 9.32 7.85 13.52
N ASN A 10 8.64 7.12 12.63
CA ASN A 10 9.18 6.64 11.36
C ASN A 10 8.99 7.63 10.21
N SER A 11 9.21 8.92 10.45
CA SER A 11 9.22 9.93 9.40
C SER A 11 10.38 10.90 9.60
N THR A 12 10.97 11.37 8.52
CA THR A 12 11.97 12.45 8.54
C THR A 12 11.33 13.83 8.55
N SER A 13 10.01 13.91 8.47
CA SER A 13 9.26 15.17 8.53
C SER A 13 9.24 15.73 9.93
N PHE A 14 9.36 17.05 10.06
CA PHE A 14 9.46 17.74 11.33
C PHE A 14 8.14 18.22 11.92
N TYR A 15 7.01 18.03 11.23
CA TYR A 15 5.73 18.57 11.71
C TYR A 15 5.34 18.02 13.08
N PHE A 16 5.59 16.72 13.33
CA PHE A 16 5.25 16.10 14.60
C PHE A 16 6.15 16.61 15.75
N LYS A 17 7.46 16.76 15.49
CA LYS A 17 8.37 17.42 16.42
C LYS A 17 7.92 18.85 16.72
N ARG A 18 7.52 19.63 15.71
CA ARG A 18 7.03 21.00 15.91
C ARG A 18 5.78 21.06 16.77
N LEU A 19 4.87 20.08 16.69
CA LEU A 19 3.73 19.98 17.61
C LEU A 19 4.16 19.74 19.03
N ILE A 20 5.16 18.86 19.26
CA ILE A 20 5.73 18.64 20.59
C ILE A 20 6.38 19.93 21.12
N ASP A 21 7.15 20.61 20.29
CA ASP A 21 7.80 21.89 20.66
C ASP A 21 6.76 22.97 21.03
N GLU A 22 5.61 23.00 20.32
CA GLU A 22 4.51 23.90 20.67
C GLU A 22 3.86 23.54 22.01
N LEU A 23 3.68 22.25 22.32
CA LEU A 23 3.18 21.79 23.62
C LEU A 23 4.17 22.13 24.74
N ILE A 24 5.47 21.97 24.53
CA ILE A 24 6.52 22.38 25.48
C ILE A 24 6.44 23.89 25.74
N LYS A 25 6.36 24.69 24.67
CA LYS A 25 6.27 26.17 24.80
C LYS A 25 5.05 26.62 25.61
N ASN A 26 3.94 25.90 25.51
CA ASN A 26 2.69 26.21 26.21
C ASN A 26 2.61 25.61 27.61
N SER A 27 3.64 24.86 28.02
CA SER A 27 3.79 24.28 29.36
C SER A 27 4.97 24.97 30.12
N ASN A 28 4.86 25.07 31.43
CA ASN A 28 5.94 25.60 32.24
C ASN A 28 7.03 24.53 32.52
N ILE A 29 7.56 23.91 31.45
CA ILE A 29 8.56 22.86 31.56
C ILE A 29 9.85 23.27 30.86
N ASP A 30 10.98 23.01 31.50
CA ASP A 30 12.29 23.13 30.86
C ASP A 30 12.56 21.82 30.11
N ALA A 31 12.29 21.84 28.81
CA ALA A 31 12.45 20.70 27.92
C ALA A 31 12.83 21.15 26.51
N ASN A 32 13.58 20.30 25.84
CA ASN A 32 13.88 20.48 24.42
C ASN A 32 13.75 19.16 23.66
N THR A 33 13.57 19.25 22.34
CA THR A 33 13.42 18.10 21.48
C THR A 33 14.50 18.02 20.42
N LYS A 34 14.89 16.80 20.08
CA LYS A 34 15.77 16.50 18.95
C LYS A 34 15.16 15.37 18.13
N GLN A 35 15.20 15.49 16.82
CA GLN A 35 14.74 14.45 15.90
C GLN A 35 15.92 13.75 15.26
N TYR A 36 15.83 12.43 15.30
CA TYR A 36 16.78 11.53 14.68
C TYR A 36 16.04 10.67 13.66
N PHE A 37 16.78 9.90 12.89
CA PHE A 37 16.17 8.93 12.01
C PHE A 37 15.48 7.84 12.85
N GLY A 38 14.15 7.67 12.67
CA GLY A 38 13.34 6.67 13.36
C GLY A 38 12.85 7.07 14.75
N PHE A 39 13.26 8.21 15.33
CA PHE A 39 12.77 8.63 16.65
C PHE A 39 12.95 10.13 16.95
N ILE A 40 12.17 10.59 17.92
CA ILE A 40 12.28 11.92 18.52
C ILE A 40 12.64 11.73 20.01
N LEU A 41 13.59 12.52 20.52
CA LEU A 41 13.90 12.60 21.94
C LEU A 41 13.37 13.89 22.53
N ILE A 42 12.81 13.79 23.73
CA ILE A 42 12.46 14.93 24.58
C ILE A 42 13.39 14.86 25.79
N PHE A 43 14.26 15.86 25.95
CA PHE A 43 15.12 16.04 27.10
C PHE A 43 14.41 16.96 28.08
N ILE A 44 14.17 16.50 29.29
CA ILE A 44 13.41 17.22 30.33
C ILE A 44 14.29 17.41 31.55
N ASP A 45 14.36 18.64 32.08
CA ASP A 45 15.00 18.94 33.34
C ASP A 45 14.06 19.79 34.20
N ASN A 46 13.26 19.12 35.06
CA ASN A 46 12.25 19.80 35.86
C ASN A 46 11.90 19.04 37.14
N GLU A 47 11.01 19.62 37.96
CA GLU A 47 10.44 18.95 39.13
C GLU A 47 9.43 17.89 38.72
N LEU A 48 9.28 16.82 39.50
CA LEU A 48 8.45 15.65 39.16
C LEU A 48 6.98 16.04 38.88
N GLU A 49 6.43 16.94 39.70
CA GLU A 49 5.02 17.38 39.53
C GLU A 49 4.78 18.06 38.16
N ASN A 50 5.74 18.85 37.70
CA ASN A 50 5.63 19.50 36.38
C ASN A 50 5.80 18.50 35.24
N ILE A 51 6.65 17.50 35.42
CA ILE A 51 6.87 16.42 34.45
C ILE A 51 5.59 15.60 34.31
N GLU A 52 4.94 15.22 35.40
CA GLU A 52 3.68 14.47 35.37
C GLU A 52 2.57 15.26 34.65
N LYS A 53 2.44 16.56 34.97
CA LYS A 53 1.48 17.45 34.29
C LYS A 53 1.78 17.56 32.79
N PHE A 54 3.05 17.63 32.42
CA PHE A 54 3.45 17.68 31.02
C PHE A 54 3.12 16.40 30.27
N PHE A 55 3.40 15.22 30.83
CA PHE A 55 3.05 13.96 30.19
C PHE A 55 1.54 13.79 30.04
N LEU A 56 0.76 14.17 31.03
CA LEU A 56 -0.70 14.16 30.92
C LEU A 56 -1.19 15.10 29.81
N ASN A 57 -0.57 16.28 29.69
CA ASN A 57 -0.86 17.22 28.61
C ASN A 57 -0.44 16.66 27.24
N LEU A 58 0.71 16.00 27.16
CA LEU A 58 1.20 15.35 25.95
C LEU A 58 0.24 14.26 25.48
N GLU A 59 -0.16 13.34 26.38
CA GLU A 59 -1.10 12.26 26.07
C GLU A 59 -2.48 12.77 25.60
N THR A 60 -2.93 13.90 26.19
CA THR A 60 -4.25 14.44 25.89
C THR A 60 -4.28 15.25 24.59
N ASN A 61 -3.20 15.94 24.24
CA ASN A 61 -3.19 16.92 23.17
C ASN A 61 -2.33 16.53 21.96
N LEU A 62 -1.44 15.53 22.10
CA LEU A 62 -0.69 15.04 20.96
C LEU A 62 -1.57 14.18 20.08
N PRO A 63 -1.79 14.54 18.80
CA PRO A 63 -2.62 13.75 17.94
C PRO A 63 -1.94 12.43 17.57
N TYR A 64 -2.71 11.42 17.25
CA TYR A 64 -2.20 10.17 16.69
C TYR A 64 -1.56 10.43 15.32
N SER A 65 -0.39 9.83 15.07
CA SER A 65 0.31 9.84 13.79
C SER A 65 0.54 8.43 13.31
N MET A 66 0.35 8.17 12.03
CA MET A 66 0.63 6.88 11.40
C MET A 66 2.11 6.46 11.49
N PHE A 67 3.00 7.40 11.76
CA PHE A 67 4.44 7.15 11.90
C PHE A 67 4.88 6.86 13.34
N LEU A 68 3.97 6.98 14.32
CA LEU A 68 4.26 6.63 15.72
C LEU A 68 4.23 5.11 15.90
N LYS A 69 5.22 4.57 16.60
CA LYS A 69 5.24 3.16 17.01
C LYS A 69 5.00 3.03 18.51
N LYS A 70 5.92 3.51 19.32
CA LYS A 70 5.87 3.45 20.77
C LYS A 70 6.68 4.58 21.38
N SER A 71 6.45 4.82 22.67
CA SER A 71 7.20 5.81 23.42
C SER A 71 7.54 5.29 24.82
N TYR A 72 8.72 5.65 25.33
CA TYR A 72 9.22 5.18 26.61
C TYR A 72 10.36 6.03 27.12
N LEU A 73 10.65 5.93 28.43
CA LEU A 73 11.82 6.55 29.04
C LEU A 73 13.08 5.73 28.75
N ILE A 74 14.19 6.44 28.54
CA ILE A 74 15.52 5.85 28.41
C ILE A 74 16.46 6.48 29.40
N ASP A 75 17.42 5.71 29.91
CA ASP A 75 18.40 6.19 30.93
C ASP A 75 19.54 6.98 30.30
N GLU A 76 20.00 6.53 29.13
CA GLU A 76 21.13 7.10 28.42
C GLU A 76 20.88 7.17 26.91
N PHE A 77 21.52 8.13 26.25
CA PHE A 77 21.49 8.28 24.81
C PHE A 77 22.90 8.42 24.25
N ASN A 78 23.19 7.67 23.18
CA ASN A 78 24.47 7.78 22.48
C ASN A 78 24.47 9.03 21.59
N GLU A 79 25.25 10.04 21.92
CA GLU A 79 25.37 11.32 21.21
C GLU A 79 26.08 11.20 19.84
N GLU A 80 26.63 10.04 19.48
CA GLU A 80 27.25 9.82 18.18
C GLU A 80 26.22 9.73 17.02
N ILE A 81 24.95 9.52 17.35
CA ILE A 81 23.87 9.47 16.36
C ILE A 81 23.61 10.89 15.83
N LYS A 82 23.68 11.05 14.52
CA LYS A 82 23.49 12.35 13.87
C LYS A 82 22.04 12.83 13.98
N GLU A 83 21.84 14.01 14.53
CA GLU A 83 20.54 14.70 14.55
C GLU A 83 20.14 15.12 13.13
N LEU A 84 18.85 14.98 12.80
CA LEU A 84 18.29 15.48 11.54
C LEU A 84 18.19 17.00 11.59
N GLU A 85 18.44 17.64 10.47
CA GLU A 85 18.31 19.09 10.33
C GLU A 85 16.92 19.46 9.78
N ASP A 86 16.21 20.34 10.49
CA ASP A 86 14.95 20.90 10.00
C ASP A 86 15.25 21.89 8.85
N LYS A 87 14.99 21.44 7.62
CA LYS A 87 15.15 22.27 6.41
C LYS A 87 13.97 23.24 6.21
N ASN A 88 13.06 23.37 7.18
CA ASN A 88 11.84 24.15 7.09
C ASN A 88 11.02 23.87 5.81
N ILE A 89 11.02 22.63 5.35
CA ILE A 89 10.21 22.19 4.23
C ILE A 89 8.75 22.32 4.67
N LYS A 90 7.98 23.08 3.89
CA LYS A 90 6.56 23.23 4.14
C LYS A 90 5.85 21.94 3.75
N GLU A 91 5.10 21.39 4.69
CA GLU A 91 4.30 20.19 4.43
C GLU A 91 3.22 20.50 3.38
N ASN A 92 2.93 19.55 2.51
CA ASN A 92 1.90 19.69 1.48
C ASN A 92 0.49 19.43 2.01
N PHE A 93 0.36 19.11 3.29
CA PHE A 93 -0.92 18.91 3.95
C PHE A 93 -1.09 19.84 5.16
N GLU A 94 -2.32 20.06 5.51
CA GLU A 94 -2.66 20.89 6.64
C GLU A 94 -2.81 20.05 7.91
N ILE A 95 -2.11 20.46 8.98
CA ILE A 95 -2.23 19.80 10.27
C ILE A 95 -3.56 20.20 10.91
N LEU A 96 -4.48 19.24 11.02
CA LEU A 96 -5.80 19.42 11.63
C LEU A 96 -5.83 18.79 13.03
N THR A 97 -5.44 19.55 14.05
CA THR A 97 -5.62 19.14 15.45
C THR A 97 -7.09 19.25 15.84
N ASN A 98 -7.51 18.51 16.86
CA ASN A 98 -8.90 18.57 17.38
C ASN A 98 -9.32 20.00 17.75
N ARG A 99 -8.40 20.79 18.35
CA ARG A 99 -8.64 22.20 18.68
C ARG A 99 -8.90 23.01 17.41
N LYS A 100 -8.05 22.87 16.39
CA LYS A 100 -8.20 23.61 15.13
C LYS A 100 -9.49 23.25 14.40
N VAL A 101 -9.84 21.96 14.36
CA VAL A 101 -11.14 21.52 13.79
C VAL A 101 -12.32 22.15 14.52
N LYS A 102 -12.27 22.15 15.86
CA LYS A 102 -13.32 22.79 16.67
C LYS A 102 -13.42 24.29 16.39
N ASP A 103 -12.32 25.01 16.38
CA ASP A 103 -12.28 26.44 16.09
C ASP A 103 -12.84 26.75 14.69
N ILE A 104 -12.54 25.95 13.69
CA ILE A 104 -13.09 26.08 12.33
C ILE A 104 -14.62 25.90 12.37
N LEU A 105 -15.09 24.81 13.00
CA LEU A 105 -16.53 24.49 13.06
C LEU A 105 -17.34 25.56 13.81
N GLU A 106 -16.76 26.22 14.83
CA GLU A 106 -17.41 27.26 15.64
C GLU A 106 -17.41 28.63 14.95
N ASN A 107 -16.31 29.00 14.27
CA ASN A 107 -16.09 30.36 13.80
C ASN A 107 -16.28 30.58 12.30
N SER A 108 -16.52 29.55 11.53
CA SER A 108 -16.66 29.67 10.09
C SER A 108 -18.07 30.12 9.67
N ASN A 109 -18.14 31.28 9.03
CA ASN A 109 -19.33 31.77 8.35
C ASN A 109 -19.28 31.35 6.87
N PHE A 110 -20.19 30.45 6.46
CA PHE A 110 -20.13 29.88 5.11
C PHE A 110 -21.23 30.40 4.20
N ASP A 111 -20.80 30.86 3.04
CA ASP A 111 -21.63 31.03 1.85
C ASP A 111 -21.63 29.79 0.92
N PHE A 112 -21.26 28.63 1.49
CA PHE A 112 -21.19 27.34 0.78
C PHE A 112 -22.57 26.70 0.54
N LEU A 113 -23.59 27.15 1.24
CA LEU A 113 -24.97 26.66 1.07
C LEU A 113 -25.45 26.76 -0.38
N SER A 114 -25.04 27.77 -1.12
CA SER A 114 -25.37 27.91 -2.55
C SER A 114 -24.74 26.82 -3.42
N GLN A 115 -23.51 26.38 -3.12
CA GLN A 115 -22.82 25.34 -3.86
C GLN A 115 -23.36 23.94 -3.49
N ILE A 116 -23.74 23.70 -2.23
CA ILE A 116 -24.33 22.43 -1.78
C ILE A 116 -25.78 22.28 -2.25
N VAL A 117 -26.53 23.36 -2.34
CA VAL A 117 -27.84 23.33 -3.00
C VAL A 117 -27.68 22.93 -4.47
N ASN A 118 -26.56 23.29 -5.10
CA ASN A 118 -26.24 22.84 -6.46
C ASN A 118 -25.85 21.36 -6.53
N LEU A 119 -25.27 20.75 -5.48
CA LEU A 119 -25.06 19.29 -5.41
C LEU A 119 -26.35 18.50 -5.53
N ASN A 120 -27.44 18.96 -4.93
CA ASN A 120 -28.76 18.34 -5.04
C ASN A 120 -29.46 18.59 -6.39
N ARG A 121 -28.99 19.54 -7.19
CA ARG A 121 -29.60 19.96 -8.48
C ARG A 121 -28.69 19.69 -9.69
N SER A 122 -27.39 19.84 -9.52
CA SER A 122 -26.34 19.60 -10.51
C SER A 122 -25.47 18.46 -10.02
N PHE A 123 -25.10 17.59 -10.89
CA PHE A 123 -24.44 16.36 -10.54
C PHE A 123 -22.98 16.50 -10.14
N VAL A 124 -22.29 17.58 -10.55
CA VAL A 124 -20.87 17.84 -10.27
C VAL A 124 -20.66 19.27 -9.82
N VAL A 125 -19.89 19.44 -8.74
CA VAL A 125 -19.54 20.76 -8.20
C VAL A 125 -18.03 20.86 -8.06
N LYS A 126 -17.45 21.97 -8.54
CA LYS A 126 -16.05 22.31 -8.29
C LYS A 126 -15.86 22.83 -6.88
N PHE A 127 -14.95 22.19 -6.15
CA PHE A 127 -14.53 22.61 -4.83
C PHE A 127 -12.99 22.60 -4.77
N GLN A 128 -12.38 23.78 -4.73
CA GLN A 128 -10.92 23.91 -4.92
C GLN A 128 -10.49 23.25 -6.23
N ASP A 129 -9.55 22.32 -6.15
CA ASP A 129 -9.04 21.53 -7.28
C ASP A 129 -9.78 20.20 -7.47
N LEU A 130 -10.83 19.94 -6.68
CA LEU A 130 -11.63 18.72 -6.73
C LEU A 130 -12.95 18.94 -7.46
N GLU A 131 -13.38 17.94 -8.20
CA GLU A 131 -14.74 17.83 -8.72
C GLU A 131 -15.50 16.84 -7.84
N LEU A 132 -16.54 17.33 -7.16
CA LEU A 132 -17.34 16.59 -6.17
C LEU A 132 -18.69 16.23 -6.75
N PHE A 133 -19.19 15.03 -6.43
CA PHE A 133 -20.55 14.63 -6.79
C PHE A 133 -21.10 13.59 -5.78
N LEU A 134 -22.44 13.56 -5.66
CA LEU A 134 -23.11 12.52 -4.87
C LEU A 134 -23.03 11.17 -5.58
N PRO A 135 -23.07 10.03 -4.86
CA PRO A 135 -23.04 8.72 -5.46
C PRO A 135 -24.00 8.59 -6.63
N ASN A 136 -23.47 8.33 -7.82
CA ASN A 136 -24.23 8.22 -9.07
C ASN A 136 -23.46 7.36 -10.08
N LYS A 137 -24.02 6.20 -10.45
CA LYS A 137 -23.40 5.24 -11.35
C LYS A 137 -23.01 5.85 -12.71
N ASN A 138 -23.93 6.60 -13.33
CA ASN A 138 -23.70 7.13 -14.67
C ASN A 138 -22.57 8.17 -14.70
N LEU A 139 -22.53 9.05 -13.68
CA LEU A 139 -21.44 10.03 -13.57
C LEU A 139 -20.10 9.35 -13.33
N LYS A 140 -20.07 8.38 -12.42
CA LYS A 140 -18.88 7.58 -12.14
C LYS A 140 -18.34 6.93 -13.41
N GLU A 141 -19.17 6.18 -14.14
CA GLU A 141 -18.78 5.50 -15.36
C GLU A 141 -18.27 6.47 -16.45
N ASN A 142 -18.83 7.69 -16.54
CA ASN A 142 -18.36 8.68 -17.48
C ASN A 142 -16.94 9.16 -17.13
N PHE A 143 -16.66 9.48 -15.85
CA PHE A 143 -15.34 9.86 -15.42
C PHE A 143 -14.30 8.73 -15.59
N GLU A 144 -14.69 7.49 -15.28
CA GLU A 144 -13.83 6.31 -15.47
C GLU A 144 -13.47 6.10 -16.95
N LYS A 145 -14.41 6.30 -17.88
CA LYS A 145 -14.16 6.27 -19.34
C LYS A 145 -13.19 7.34 -19.79
N ASP A 146 -13.23 8.51 -19.16
CA ASP A 146 -12.30 9.62 -19.42
C ASP A 146 -10.95 9.46 -18.70
N ASN A 147 -10.67 8.25 -18.16
CA ASN A 147 -9.43 7.87 -17.46
C ASN A 147 -9.17 8.63 -16.16
N TYR A 148 -10.24 9.02 -15.46
CA TYR A 148 -10.16 9.52 -14.09
C TYR A 148 -10.35 8.39 -13.08
N GLU A 149 -9.89 8.62 -11.85
CA GLU A 149 -10.13 7.77 -10.70
C GLU A 149 -11.15 8.42 -9.77
N ILE A 150 -12.10 7.61 -9.30
CA ILE A 150 -13.12 8.05 -8.35
C ILE A 150 -12.70 7.62 -6.95
N ARG A 151 -12.74 8.54 -6.01
CA ARG A 151 -12.37 8.33 -4.62
C ARG A 151 -13.47 8.84 -3.69
N LEU A 152 -13.50 8.35 -2.46
CA LEU A 152 -14.47 8.73 -1.47
C LEU A 152 -13.86 9.68 -0.43
N LEU A 153 -14.49 10.84 -0.25
CA LEU A 153 -14.24 11.75 0.85
C LEU A 153 -15.29 11.54 1.93
N VAL A 154 -14.88 11.04 3.09
CA VAL A 154 -15.74 10.88 4.25
C VAL A 154 -15.68 12.15 5.10
N THR A 155 -16.84 12.76 5.33
CA THR A 155 -16.97 14.01 6.08
C THR A 155 -17.37 13.79 7.53
N ASN A 156 -17.92 12.61 7.84
CA ASN A 156 -18.28 12.17 9.18
C ASN A 156 -17.64 10.81 9.47
N SER A 157 -16.62 10.78 10.34
CA SER A 157 -15.91 9.52 10.66
C SER A 157 -16.77 8.46 11.34
N GLN A 158 -17.90 8.83 11.94
CA GLN A 158 -18.82 7.88 12.59
C GLN A 158 -19.45 6.89 11.60
N ILE A 159 -19.57 7.26 10.31
CA ILE A 159 -20.15 6.37 9.29
C ILE A 159 -19.16 5.27 8.82
N LEU A 160 -17.89 5.36 9.16
CA LEU A 160 -16.86 4.41 8.66
C LEU A 160 -17.25 2.96 8.94
N THR A 161 -17.67 2.66 10.17
CA THR A 161 -18.09 1.30 10.57
C THR A 161 -19.42 0.87 9.96
N ASP A 162 -20.26 1.79 9.51
CA ASP A 162 -21.53 1.47 8.85
C ASP A 162 -21.32 1.22 7.36
N LEU A 163 -20.41 1.95 6.74
CA LEU A 163 -20.17 1.91 5.30
C LEU A 163 -19.17 0.82 4.90
N PHE A 164 -18.15 0.57 5.73
CA PHE A 164 -17.03 -0.32 5.40
C PHE A 164 -16.92 -1.54 6.32
N ILE A 165 -16.32 -2.61 5.78
CA ILE A 165 -15.71 -3.67 6.56
C ILE A 165 -14.35 -3.14 6.99
N ILE A 166 -14.24 -2.66 8.23
CA ILE A 166 -13.09 -1.93 8.74
C ILE A 166 -12.80 -2.32 10.18
N GLU A 167 -11.52 -2.42 10.54
CA GLU A 167 -11.04 -2.72 11.88
C GLU A 167 -10.48 -1.46 12.57
N GLU A 168 -10.29 -1.53 13.88
CA GLU A 168 -9.80 -0.41 14.69
C GLU A 168 -8.47 0.19 14.18
N PRO A 169 -7.46 -0.59 13.77
CA PRO A 169 -6.22 -0.05 13.21
C PRO A 169 -6.43 0.79 11.94
N GLU A 170 -7.35 0.38 11.07
CA GLU A 170 -7.69 1.14 9.84
C GLU A 170 -8.41 2.45 10.17
N ILE A 171 -9.28 2.44 11.19
CA ILE A 171 -9.95 3.65 11.68
C ILE A 171 -8.92 4.62 12.25
N ASN A 172 -8.01 4.13 13.09
CA ASN A 172 -6.95 4.93 13.68
C ASN A 172 -6.07 5.55 12.60
N LEU A 173 -5.75 4.78 11.57
CA LEU A 173 -5.00 5.23 10.42
C LEU A 173 -5.69 6.37 9.67
N LEU A 174 -6.96 6.21 9.31
CA LEU A 174 -7.75 7.26 8.64
C LEU A 174 -7.89 8.51 9.51
N CYS A 175 -7.99 8.34 10.83
CA CYS A 175 -8.12 9.42 11.79
C CYS A 175 -6.77 10.01 12.21
N SER A 176 -5.63 9.46 11.75
CA SER A 176 -4.32 10.03 12.02
C SER A 176 -4.20 11.46 11.50
N ILE A 177 -3.21 12.18 12.00
CA ILE A 177 -2.97 13.59 11.60
C ILE A 177 -2.66 13.71 10.10
N GLU A 178 -2.08 12.67 9.51
CA GLU A 178 -1.73 12.59 8.09
C GLU A 178 -2.93 12.33 7.19
N ARG A 179 -3.98 11.67 7.72
CA ARG A 179 -5.21 11.34 6.99
C ARG A 179 -4.96 10.72 5.63
N PRO A 180 -4.29 9.57 5.59
CA PRO A 180 -3.87 8.95 4.35
C PRO A 180 -5.06 8.45 3.52
N LEU A 181 -4.81 8.24 2.24
CA LEU A 181 -5.73 7.56 1.35
C LEU A 181 -5.64 6.05 1.55
N VAL A 182 -6.75 5.40 1.88
CA VAL A 182 -6.82 3.95 2.17
C VAL A 182 -7.85 3.28 1.28
N LYS A 183 -7.50 2.14 0.68
CA LYS A 183 -8.44 1.32 -0.11
C LYS A 183 -9.26 0.44 0.82
N LEU A 184 -10.54 0.73 0.98
CA LEU A 184 -11.46 0.06 1.89
C LEU A 184 -12.51 -0.77 1.14
N LYS A 185 -13.01 -1.81 1.81
CA LYS A 185 -14.09 -2.67 1.31
C LYS A 185 -15.44 -2.20 1.86
N LEU A 186 -16.38 -1.90 0.97
CA LEU A 186 -17.77 -1.61 1.33
C LEU A 186 -18.43 -2.83 1.97
N LYS A 187 -19.26 -2.63 3.01
CA LYS A 187 -20.09 -3.69 3.59
C LYS A 187 -21.10 -4.24 2.61
N ASN A 188 -21.71 -3.34 1.86
CA ASN A 188 -22.65 -3.66 0.79
C ASN A 188 -22.12 -3.06 -0.50
N ILE A 189 -22.10 -3.85 -1.57
CA ILE A 189 -21.70 -3.35 -2.89
C ILE A 189 -22.77 -2.36 -3.34
N ASP A 190 -22.36 -1.11 -3.55
CA ASP A 190 -23.18 -0.06 -4.14
C ASP A 190 -22.52 0.43 -5.42
N GLU A 191 -23.10 0.08 -6.55
CA GLU A 191 -22.59 0.45 -7.88
C GLU A 191 -22.53 1.97 -8.10
N ASN A 192 -23.28 2.75 -7.33
CA ASN A 192 -23.17 4.22 -7.37
C ASN A 192 -21.86 4.70 -6.76
N ILE A 193 -21.23 3.90 -5.89
CA ILE A 193 -19.97 4.20 -5.22
C ILE A 193 -18.82 3.45 -5.91
N SER A 194 -18.92 2.12 -6.02
CA SER A 194 -17.89 1.27 -6.58
C SER A 194 -18.46 -0.02 -7.16
N ASN A 195 -18.00 -0.41 -8.35
CA ASN A 195 -18.38 -1.68 -8.97
C ASN A 195 -17.68 -2.86 -8.29
N SER A 196 -16.44 -2.66 -7.82
CA SER A 196 -15.63 -3.70 -7.15
C SER A 196 -15.95 -3.90 -5.67
N GLY A 197 -16.80 -3.07 -5.10
CA GLY A 197 -16.99 -3.04 -3.65
C GLY A 197 -15.76 -2.53 -2.88
N TYR A 198 -14.70 -2.06 -3.56
CA TYR A 198 -13.54 -1.41 -2.96
C TYR A 198 -13.44 0.02 -3.48
N ILE A 199 -13.10 0.95 -2.61
CA ILE A 199 -12.88 2.34 -3.00
C ILE A 199 -11.78 2.99 -2.17
N PHE A 200 -10.97 3.82 -2.80
CA PHE A 200 -10.01 4.65 -2.10
C PHE A 200 -10.74 5.72 -1.30
N THR A 201 -10.46 5.75 -0.02
CA THR A 201 -11.18 6.57 0.96
C THR A 201 -10.20 7.36 1.80
N ARG A 202 -10.53 8.62 2.06
CA ARG A 202 -9.86 9.45 3.05
C ARG A 202 -10.87 10.28 3.85
N LEU A 203 -10.43 10.79 4.99
CA LEU A 203 -11.15 11.83 5.72
C LEU A 203 -10.79 13.23 5.18
N VAL A 204 -11.56 14.23 5.60
CA VAL A 204 -11.25 15.64 5.34
C VAL A 204 -9.86 15.99 5.87
N ASN A 205 -9.02 16.63 5.05
CA ASN A 205 -7.60 16.87 5.36
C ASN A 205 -7.17 18.35 5.23
N SER A 206 -8.11 19.26 5.05
CA SER A 206 -7.86 20.71 5.02
C SER A 206 -8.94 21.49 5.76
N SER A 207 -8.61 22.70 6.22
CA SER A 207 -9.56 23.57 6.89
C SER A 207 -10.83 23.80 6.05
N LYS A 208 -10.67 24.00 4.74
CA LYS A 208 -11.80 24.17 3.82
C LYS A 208 -12.66 22.93 3.67
N GLU A 209 -12.07 21.74 3.72
CA GLU A 209 -12.85 20.50 3.71
C GLU A 209 -13.58 20.25 5.04
N VAL A 210 -13.02 20.71 6.18
CA VAL A 210 -13.73 20.72 7.46
C VAL A 210 -14.96 21.64 7.37
N GLU A 211 -14.80 22.77 6.76
CA GLU A 211 -15.90 23.68 6.46
C GLU A 211 -16.95 22.99 5.58
N LEU A 212 -16.55 22.41 4.46
CA LEU A 212 -17.44 21.63 3.60
C LEU A 212 -18.19 20.54 4.39
N SER A 213 -17.51 19.83 5.32
CA SER A 213 -18.12 18.78 6.12
C SER A 213 -19.28 19.29 6.98
N LYS A 214 -19.15 20.50 7.55
CA LYS A 214 -20.23 21.15 8.30
C LYS A 214 -21.46 21.37 7.44
N ALA A 215 -21.25 21.95 6.25
CA ALA A 215 -22.33 22.25 5.33
C ALA A 215 -23.02 21.00 4.75
N LEU A 216 -22.25 19.93 4.48
CA LEU A 216 -22.80 18.63 4.05
C LEU A 216 -23.59 17.94 5.18
N LYS A 217 -23.13 18.04 6.42
CA LYS A 217 -23.84 17.52 7.59
C LYS A 217 -25.21 18.15 7.79
N GLU A 218 -25.36 19.44 7.51
CA GLU A 218 -26.67 20.15 7.55
C GLU A 218 -27.68 19.59 6.53
N GLN A 219 -27.16 18.91 5.46
CA GLN A 219 -27.95 18.22 4.44
C GLN A 219 -28.04 16.71 4.67
N ASN A 220 -27.57 16.19 5.82
CA ASN A 220 -27.46 14.75 6.13
C ASN A 220 -26.59 13.98 5.10
N ILE A 221 -25.52 14.60 4.61
CA ILE A 221 -24.55 13.99 3.69
C ILE A 221 -23.26 13.74 4.48
N ASP A 222 -22.95 12.48 4.73
CA ASP A 222 -21.79 12.04 5.53
C ASP A 222 -20.56 11.70 4.70
N TYR A 223 -20.72 11.57 3.38
CA TYR A 223 -19.64 11.30 2.42
C TYR A 223 -19.99 11.78 1.02
N ILE A 224 -18.96 11.98 0.20
CA ILE A 224 -19.11 12.46 -1.18
C ILE A 224 -18.02 11.84 -2.04
N LEU A 225 -18.30 11.61 -3.32
CA LEU A 225 -17.31 11.17 -4.29
C LEU A 225 -16.54 12.36 -4.85
N TYR A 226 -15.25 12.17 -5.12
CA TYR A 226 -14.44 13.15 -5.81
C TYR A 226 -13.62 12.52 -6.94
N VAL A 227 -13.34 13.31 -7.94
CA VAL A 227 -12.62 12.92 -9.15
C VAL A 227 -11.17 13.36 -9.04
N THR A 228 -10.26 12.46 -9.41
CA THR A 228 -8.84 12.75 -9.53
C THR A 228 -8.26 12.10 -10.78
N LYS A 229 -7.11 12.58 -11.23
CA LYS A 229 -6.36 11.86 -12.27
C LYS A 229 -5.83 10.56 -11.70
N LYS A 230 -5.71 9.54 -12.55
CA LYS A 230 -5.05 8.29 -12.16
C LYS A 230 -3.57 8.58 -11.91
N ASP A 231 -3.16 8.54 -10.66
CA ASP A 231 -1.77 8.72 -10.23
C ASP A 231 -1.15 7.37 -9.85
N GLU A 232 0.17 7.28 -9.95
CA GLU A 232 0.92 6.16 -9.39
C GLU A 232 0.94 6.28 -7.87
N LEU A 233 0.18 5.41 -7.20
CA LEU A 233 0.14 5.34 -5.75
C LEU A 233 1.22 4.40 -5.24
N LYS A 234 1.85 4.75 -4.11
CA LYS A 234 2.79 3.86 -3.41
C LYS A 234 2.08 3.13 -2.28
N ALA A 235 2.17 1.80 -2.30
CA ALA A 235 1.63 0.96 -1.25
C ALA A 235 2.62 0.86 -0.09
N CYS A 236 2.11 0.98 1.14
CA CYS A 236 2.89 0.89 2.37
C CYS A 236 2.15 0.05 3.39
N SER A 237 2.90 -0.65 4.25
CA SER A 237 2.31 -1.42 5.34
C SER A 237 2.09 -0.56 6.58
N PHE A 238 1.05 -0.89 7.32
CA PHE A 238 0.75 -0.28 8.61
C PHE A 238 0.35 -1.38 9.60
N GLU A 239 1.02 -1.44 10.75
CA GLU A 239 0.79 -2.43 11.83
C GLU A 239 0.66 -3.90 11.35
N ASN A 240 1.39 -4.27 10.29
CA ASN A 240 1.38 -5.61 9.67
C ASN A 240 0.01 -6.10 9.17
N LEU A 241 -1.00 -5.24 9.13
CA LEU A 241 -2.37 -5.63 8.81
C LEU A 241 -2.91 -4.97 7.55
N ASN A 242 -2.55 -3.72 7.31
CA ASN A 242 -3.19 -2.91 6.29
C ASN A 242 -2.19 -2.25 5.38
N LEU A 243 -2.54 -2.22 4.10
CA LEU A 243 -1.79 -1.50 3.10
C LEU A 243 -2.35 -0.09 2.98
N ILE A 244 -1.49 0.88 3.19
CA ILE A 244 -1.79 2.27 2.96
C ILE A 244 -1.34 2.61 1.56
N ILE A 245 -2.18 3.34 0.85
CA ILE A 245 -1.83 3.92 -0.43
C ILE A 245 -1.93 5.42 -0.29
N SER A 246 -0.81 6.11 -0.51
CA SER A 246 -0.75 7.56 -0.47
C SER A 246 -0.67 8.12 -1.89
N ASP A 247 -1.53 9.07 -2.21
CA ASP A 247 -1.45 9.87 -3.42
C ASP A 247 -0.43 11.01 -3.30
N ASP A 248 -0.02 11.34 -2.09
CA ASP A 248 1.00 12.35 -1.84
C ASP A 248 2.38 11.69 -1.69
N LYS A 249 3.20 11.83 -2.74
CA LYS A 249 4.60 11.35 -2.74
C LYS A 249 5.45 11.98 -1.62
N THR A 250 4.96 13.02 -0.97
CA THR A 250 5.63 13.67 0.16
C THR A 250 5.24 13.06 1.50
N LEU A 251 4.07 12.40 1.59
CA LEU A 251 3.63 11.72 2.81
C LEU A 251 4.36 10.41 3.02
N TYR A 252 4.51 9.59 1.97
CA TYR A 252 4.99 8.24 2.15
C TYR A 252 5.64 7.62 0.90
N PRO A 253 6.79 6.98 1.02
CA PRO A 253 7.69 7.08 2.17
C PRO A 253 8.33 8.48 2.23
N LYS A 254 8.49 9.01 3.41
CA LYS A 254 9.22 10.27 3.64
C LYS A 254 10.72 10.14 3.38
N TYR A 255 11.18 8.94 3.19
CA TYR A 255 12.57 8.63 2.96
C TYR A 255 12.89 8.61 1.46
N ASP A 256 13.88 9.39 1.04
CA ASP A 256 14.55 9.15 -0.24
C ASP A 256 15.38 7.87 -0.07
N TYR A 257 14.84 6.76 -0.49
CA TYR A 257 15.43 5.44 -0.36
C TYR A 257 16.93 5.40 -0.70
N LYS A 258 17.34 6.08 -1.78
CA LYS A 258 18.76 6.09 -2.20
C LYS A 258 19.65 6.90 -1.28
N LYS A 259 19.13 7.97 -0.66
CA LYS A 259 19.90 8.83 0.24
C LYS A 259 19.84 8.34 1.69
N ASP A 260 18.68 7.89 2.12
CA ASP A 260 18.42 7.65 3.54
C ASP A 260 18.93 6.29 3.99
N LEU A 261 18.97 5.28 3.12
CA LEU A 261 19.65 4.01 3.42
C LEU A 261 21.16 4.16 3.65
N ILE A 262 21.78 5.20 3.09
CA ILE A 262 23.20 5.50 3.33
C ILE A 262 23.46 5.84 4.78
N PHE A 263 22.49 6.34 5.51
CA PHE A 263 22.62 6.64 6.95
C PHE A 263 22.58 5.38 7.83
N HIS A 264 21.95 4.29 7.36
CA HIS A 264 21.73 3.09 8.16
C HIS A 264 22.54 1.88 7.72
N SER A 265 23.04 1.88 6.48
CA SER A 265 23.82 0.76 5.95
C SER A 265 25.09 1.23 5.25
N SER A 266 26.13 0.40 5.31
CA SER A 266 27.30 0.59 4.46
C SER A 266 26.88 0.53 2.99
N SER A 267 27.58 1.27 2.14
CA SER A 267 27.34 1.37 0.69
C SER A 267 27.25 0.02 -0.05
N GLU A 268 27.65 -1.08 0.58
CA GLU A 268 27.56 -2.45 0.08
C GLU A 268 26.10 -2.92 -0.14
N TYR A 269 25.13 -2.44 0.67
CA TYR A 269 23.72 -2.84 0.54
C TYR A 269 23.04 -2.19 -0.67
N LEU A 270 23.55 -1.08 -1.18
CA LEU A 270 22.92 -0.30 -2.24
C LEU A 270 23.19 -0.80 -3.66
N ASN A 271 24.16 -1.70 -3.84
CA ASN A 271 24.66 -2.09 -5.15
C ASN A 271 24.16 -3.44 -5.68
N SER A 272 23.31 -4.16 -4.93
CA SER A 272 22.77 -5.46 -5.35
C SER A 272 21.25 -5.41 -5.55
N PHE A 273 20.71 -6.32 -6.36
CA PHE A 273 19.27 -6.46 -6.60
C PHE A 273 18.50 -7.00 -5.39
N SER A 274 19.19 -7.39 -4.34
CA SER A 274 18.63 -7.81 -3.05
C SER A 274 18.44 -6.66 -2.05
N ASN A 275 18.62 -5.43 -2.49
CA ASN A 275 18.60 -4.25 -1.63
C ASN A 275 17.30 -4.10 -0.83
N VAL A 276 16.15 -4.36 -1.46
CA VAL A 276 14.84 -4.29 -0.80
C VAL A 276 14.79 -5.26 0.37
N TYR A 277 15.14 -6.52 0.13
CA TYR A 277 15.15 -7.56 1.15
C TYR A 277 16.12 -7.22 2.29
N ASN A 278 17.36 -6.86 1.95
CA ASN A 278 18.36 -6.49 2.95
C ASN A 278 18.01 -5.22 3.72
N ALA A 279 17.36 -4.24 3.07
CA ALA A 279 16.88 -3.05 3.74
C ALA A 279 15.84 -3.40 4.85
N VAL A 280 14.89 -4.27 4.52
CA VAL A 280 13.90 -4.74 5.50
C VAL A 280 14.55 -5.59 6.60
N LEU A 281 15.53 -6.44 6.27
CA LEU A 281 16.28 -7.18 7.29
C LEU A 281 17.04 -6.25 8.23
N HIS A 282 17.62 -5.18 7.70
CA HIS A 282 18.31 -4.16 8.50
C HIS A 282 17.32 -3.42 9.40
N GLU A 283 16.21 -2.95 8.85
CA GLU A 283 15.14 -2.25 9.57
C GLU A 283 14.67 -3.03 10.80
N HIS A 284 14.55 -4.36 10.65
CA HIS A 284 14.06 -5.26 11.72
C HIS A 284 15.17 -5.97 12.52
N ASN A 285 16.43 -5.59 12.36
CA ASN A 285 17.58 -6.22 13.01
C ASN A 285 17.67 -7.75 12.77
N LEU A 286 17.50 -8.16 11.51
CA LEU A 286 17.46 -9.55 11.08
C LEU A 286 18.65 -9.96 10.19
N LEU A 287 19.65 -9.08 10.00
CA LEU A 287 20.79 -9.35 9.13
C LEU A 287 21.56 -10.62 9.52
N ASP A 288 21.62 -10.95 10.81
CA ASP A 288 22.31 -12.12 11.35
C ASP A 288 21.38 -13.30 11.61
N LYS A 289 20.16 -13.28 11.07
CA LYS A 289 19.18 -14.36 11.25
C LYS A 289 18.90 -15.09 9.94
N LYS A 290 18.46 -16.36 10.09
CA LYS A 290 17.92 -17.10 8.96
C LYS A 290 16.59 -16.52 8.56
N SER A 291 16.44 -16.17 7.29
CA SER A 291 15.21 -15.57 6.77
C SER A 291 14.96 -15.91 5.31
N ILE A 292 13.74 -15.68 4.87
CA ILE A 292 13.32 -15.80 3.48
C ILE A 292 12.79 -14.45 3.05
N GLY A 293 13.18 -13.95 1.88
CA GLY A 293 12.66 -12.72 1.29
C GLY A 293 11.90 -13.02 0.01
N VAL A 294 10.68 -12.50 -0.08
CA VAL A 294 9.88 -12.50 -1.30
C VAL A 294 9.76 -11.09 -1.79
N TYR A 295 10.22 -10.85 -3.00
CA TYR A 295 10.06 -9.58 -3.69
C TYR A 295 9.39 -9.79 -5.04
N PHE A 296 8.12 -9.44 -5.15
CA PHE A 296 7.37 -9.47 -6.39
C PHE A 296 6.87 -8.07 -6.73
N SER A 297 7.57 -7.47 -7.69
CA SER A 297 7.31 -6.11 -8.15
C SER A 297 6.55 -6.10 -9.46
N LEU A 298 5.62 -5.17 -9.59
CA LEU A 298 4.94 -4.84 -10.86
C LEU A 298 5.73 -3.81 -11.67
N ASN A 299 6.67 -3.11 -11.03
CA ASN A 299 7.46 -2.03 -11.64
C ASN A 299 8.91 -2.44 -11.93
N SER A 300 9.43 -3.46 -11.25
CA SER A 300 10.80 -3.94 -11.43
C SER A 300 10.89 -5.22 -12.25
N LYS A 301 11.94 -5.30 -13.05
CA LYS A 301 12.33 -6.53 -13.77
C LYS A 301 12.80 -7.65 -12.82
N ASN A 302 13.10 -7.35 -11.59
CA ASN A 302 13.84 -8.21 -10.66
C ASN A 302 12.99 -8.75 -9.52
N SER A 303 11.90 -9.44 -9.85
CA SER A 303 11.18 -10.21 -8.84
C SER A 303 11.94 -11.49 -8.49
N PHE A 304 11.91 -11.87 -7.19
CA PHE A 304 12.66 -13.03 -6.71
C PHE A 304 12.14 -13.60 -5.40
N VAL A 305 12.60 -14.82 -5.08
CA VAL A 305 12.60 -15.34 -3.71
C VAL A 305 14.04 -15.66 -3.32
N ASN A 306 14.50 -15.03 -2.25
CA ASN A 306 15.84 -15.19 -1.71
C ASN A 306 15.82 -15.86 -0.34
N ILE A 307 16.90 -16.51 0.03
CA ILE A 307 17.13 -17.02 1.37
C ILE A 307 18.41 -16.43 1.95
N LYS A 308 18.40 -16.22 3.26
CA LYS A 308 19.57 -15.91 4.04
C LYS A 308 19.78 -17.00 5.09
N VAL A 309 20.95 -17.60 5.09
CA VAL A 309 21.40 -18.57 6.08
C VAL A 309 22.52 -17.94 6.90
N LEU A 310 22.65 -18.30 8.15
CA LEU A 310 23.67 -17.76 9.06
C LEU A 310 25.08 -17.91 8.45
N ASN A 311 25.84 -16.81 8.45
CA ASN A 311 27.21 -16.72 7.95
C ASN A 311 27.38 -17.05 6.44
N GLU A 312 26.31 -17.04 5.67
CA GLU A 312 26.36 -17.21 4.23
C GLU A 312 25.87 -15.95 3.51
N GLU A 313 26.33 -15.76 2.27
CA GLU A 313 25.77 -14.75 1.39
C GLU A 313 24.33 -15.11 1.04
N GLU A 314 23.53 -14.09 0.76
CA GLU A 314 22.16 -14.24 0.29
C GLU A 314 22.11 -15.05 -1.00
N LYS A 315 21.19 -16.01 -1.09
CA LYS A 315 21.02 -16.89 -2.24
C LYS A 315 19.62 -16.81 -2.82
N ARG A 316 19.56 -16.56 -4.13
CA ARG A 316 18.30 -16.63 -4.88
C ARG A 316 17.89 -18.08 -5.09
N VAL A 317 16.65 -18.42 -4.75
CA VAL A 317 16.09 -19.78 -4.86
C VAL A 317 14.97 -19.89 -5.88
N ILE A 318 14.25 -18.78 -6.17
CA ILE A 318 13.29 -18.70 -7.26
C ILE A 318 13.60 -17.48 -8.11
N TYR A 319 13.61 -17.69 -9.41
CA TYR A 319 13.84 -16.69 -10.45
C TYR A 319 12.54 -16.48 -11.23
N ILE A 320 12.27 -15.23 -11.59
CA ILE A 320 11.27 -14.93 -12.62
C ILE A 320 12.00 -14.91 -13.96
N PRO A 321 11.51 -15.63 -14.97
CA PRO A 321 12.15 -15.66 -16.27
C PRO A 321 12.07 -14.29 -16.95
N ASP A 322 13.04 -14.01 -17.80
CA ASP A 322 13.01 -12.84 -18.69
C ASP A 322 12.00 -13.12 -19.82
N ILE A 323 10.84 -12.49 -19.76
CA ILE A 323 9.75 -12.68 -20.69
C ILE A 323 9.82 -11.59 -21.74
N LYS A 324 9.79 -11.99 -23.00
CA LYS A 324 9.82 -11.02 -24.11
C LYS A 324 8.48 -10.28 -24.20
N SER A 325 8.56 -9.00 -24.49
CA SER A 325 7.41 -8.10 -24.64
C SER A 325 6.59 -8.32 -25.93
N ASN A 326 6.58 -9.55 -26.43
CA ASN A 326 5.89 -9.93 -27.66
C ASN A 326 4.98 -11.13 -27.43
N MET A 327 3.67 -10.93 -27.55
CA MET A 327 2.67 -11.97 -27.34
C MET A 327 2.84 -13.17 -28.27
N ASN A 328 3.19 -12.95 -29.54
CA ASN A 328 3.39 -14.07 -30.48
C ASN A 328 4.49 -15.01 -29.98
N GLN A 329 5.54 -14.47 -29.40
CA GLN A 329 6.63 -15.27 -28.86
C GLN A 329 6.21 -16.05 -27.60
N ILE A 330 5.40 -15.45 -26.74
CA ILE A 330 4.80 -16.15 -25.59
C ILE A 330 3.92 -17.31 -26.07
N LEU A 331 3.11 -17.09 -27.11
CA LEU A 331 2.27 -18.15 -27.70
C LEU A 331 3.11 -19.25 -28.38
N GLU A 332 4.21 -18.90 -29.05
CA GLU A 332 5.17 -19.87 -29.60
C GLU A 332 5.82 -20.70 -28.49
N ASP A 333 6.24 -20.06 -27.38
CA ASP A 333 6.83 -20.75 -26.23
C ASP A 333 5.84 -21.75 -25.59
N ILE A 334 4.55 -21.40 -25.53
CA ILE A 334 3.47 -22.30 -25.07
C ILE A 334 3.26 -23.43 -26.07
N SER A 335 3.21 -23.13 -27.37
CA SER A 335 3.03 -24.12 -28.43
C SER A 335 4.14 -25.17 -28.45
N SER A 336 5.34 -24.80 -28.04
CA SER A 336 6.52 -25.68 -28.02
C SER A 336 6.51 -26.70 -26.88
N LEU A 337 5.58 -26.60 -25.91
CA LEU A 337 5.53 -27.51 -24.76
C LEU A 337 5.13 -28.93 -25.17
N ASP A 338 4.05 -29.05 -25.93
CA ASP A 338 3.50 -30.32 -26.44
C ASP A 338 2.46 -30.09 -27.52
N GLU A 339 2.01 -31.15 -28.20
CA GLU A 339 1.01 -31.08 -29.26
C GLU A 339 -0.39 -30.60 -28.78
N ASN A 340 -0.74 -30.80 -27.52
CA ASN A 340 -2.00 -30.29 -26.97
C ASN A 340 -1.91 -28.77 -26.76
N CYS A 341 -0.79 -28.28 -26.31
CA CYS A 341 -0.52 -26.84 -26.17
C CYS A 341 -0.54 -26.14 -27.53
N LYS A 342 0.05 -26.76 -28.56
CA LYS A 342 0.01 -26.25 -29.92
C LYS A 342 -1.43 -26.13 -30.45
N ARG A 343 -2.22 -27.19 -30.29
CA ARG A 343 -3.65 -27.18 -30.68
C ARG A 343 -4.45 -26.13 -29.89
N LEU A 344 -4.14 -25.96 -28.60
CA LEU A 344 -4.77 -24.92 -27.78
C LEU A 344 -4.49 -23.53 -28.33
N VAL A 345 -3.22 -23.20 -28.59
CA VAL A 345 -2.81 -21.91 -29.13
C VAL A 345 -3.44 -21.64 -30.51
N ASP A 346 -3.43 -22.65 -31.39
CA ASP A 346 -4.06 -22.53 -32.72
C ASP A 346 -5.57 -22.27 -32.64
N ASN A 347 -6.28 -22.99 -31.78
CA ASN A 347 -7.71 -22.82 -31.58
C ASN A 347 -8.04 -21.48 -30.89
N PHE A 348 -7.23 -21.08 -29.90
CA PHE A 348 -7.38 -19.82 -29.19
C PHE A 348 -7.20 -18.63 -30.16
N SER A 349 -6.16 -18.66 -30.97
CA SER A 349 -5.89 -17.62 -31.97
C SER A 349 -6.95 -17.54 -33.07
N LYS A 350 -7.63 -18.64 -33.36
CA LYS A 350 -8.79 -18.66 -34.28
C LYS A 350 -10.04 -18.07 -33.62
N LYS A 351 -10.33 -18.41 -32.36
CA LYS A 351 -11.49 -17.90 -31.62
C LYS A 351 -11.32 -16.44 -31.24
N TYR A 352 -10.07 -16.01 -30.94
CA TYR A 352 -9.71 -14.66 -30.50
C TYR A 352 -8.60 -14.04 -31.38
N PRO A 353 -8.94 -13.59 -32.61
CA PRO A 353 -7.95 -13.12 -33.59
C PRO A 353 -7.12 -11.93 -33.15
N TYR A 354 -7.67 -11.08 -32.24
CA TYR A 354 -6.98 -9.90 -31.68
C TYR A 354 -5.67 -10.24 -30.96
N THR A 355 -5.48 -11.49 -30.53
CA THR A 355 -4.30 -11.92 -29.78
C THR A 355 -3.00 -11.79 -30.55
N LYS A 356 -3.06 -11.81 -31.91
CA LYS A 356 -1.88 -11.66 -32.77
C LYS A 356 -1.30 -10.25 -32.79
N ASP A 357 -2.13 -9.25 -32.48
CA ASP A 357 -1.78 -7.83 -32.53
C ASP A 357 -1.46 -7.25 -31.15
N ILE A 358 -1.45 -8.09 -30.11
CA ILE A 358 -1.16 -7.64 -28.74
C ILE A 358 0.30 -7.19 -28.62
N LYS A 359 0.46 -5.93 -28.22
CA LYS A 359 1.74 -5.37 -27.78
C LYS A 359 1.75 -5.31 -26.26
N LEU A 360 2.80 -5.83 -25.66
CA LEU A 360 3.06 -5.72 -24.24
C LEU A 360 3.96 -4.51 -23.98
N SER A 361 3.87 -3.96 -22.80
CA SER A 361 4.79 -2.93 -22.34
C SER A 361 6.23 -3.49 -22.33
N ASN A 362 7.23 -2.61 -22.47
CA ASN A 362 8.63 -3.02 -22.49
C ASN A 362 9.17 -3.50 -21.12
N ASN A 363 8.29 -3.77 -20.17
CA ASN A 363 8.66 -4.34 -18.89
C ASN A 363 8.96 -5.83 -19.07
N SER A 364 10.04 -6.29 -18.50
CA SER A 364 10.35 -7.71 -18.38
C SER A 364 10.18 -8.11 -16.91
N GLY A 365 9.69 -9.31 -16.65
CA GLY A 365 9.54 -9.80 -15.29
C GLY A 365 8.12 -10.21 -14.93
N PHE A 366 7.78 -10.15 -13.64
CA PHE A 366 6.50 -10.66 -13.15
C PHE A 366 5.28 -9.89 -13.69
N SER A 367 5.39 -8.58 -13.81
CA SER A 367 4.33 -7.73 -14.40
C SER A 367 3.98 -8.12 -15.83
N THR A 368 4.96 -8.58 -16.62
CA THR A 368 4.71 -9.01 -18.01
C THR A 368 3.85 -10.26 -18.08
N ILE A 369 3.94 -11.16 -17.09
CA ILE A 369 3.05 -12.34 -17.00
C ILE A 369 1.62 -11.87 -16.80
N ILE A 370 1.40 -10.98 -15.85
CA ILE A 370 0.04 -10.47 -15.53
C ILE A 370 -0.51 -9.67 -16.71
N GLU A 371 0.31 -8.81 -17.32
CA GLU A 371 -0.10 -8.04 -18.49
C GLU A 371 -0.47 -8.95 -19.68
N ALA A 372 0.32 -9.98 -19.94
CA ALA A 372 0.01 -10.94 -21.00
C ALA A 372 -1.33 -11.64 -20.75
N ILE A 373 -1.60 -12.06 -19.51
CA ILE A 373 -2.87 -12.68 -19.13
C ILE A 373 -4.02 -11.69 -19.33
N ALA A 374 -3.89 -10.46 -18.80
CA ALA A 374 -4.90 -9.43 -18.95
C ALA A 374 -5.23 -9.16 -20.42
N LYS A 375 -4.21 -8.99 -21.26
CA LYS A 375 -4.39 -8.74 -22.70
C LYS A 375 -4.99 -9.95 -23.44
N LEU A 376 -4.65 -11.19 -23.06
CA LEU A 376 -5.30 -12.40 -23.62
C LEU A 376 -6.79 -12.47 -23.28
N LEU A 377 -7.19 -11.91 -22.16
CA LEU A 377 -8.58 -11.79 -21.73
C LEU A 377 -9.29 -10.54 -22.28
N ASN A 378 -8.62 -9.76 -23.14
CA ASN A 378 -9.08 -8.47 -23.66
C ASN A 378 -9.37 -7.45 -22.55
N ILE A 379 -8.51 -7.42 -21.52
CA ILE A 379 -8.52 -6.46 -20.43
C ILE A 379 -7.42 -5.43 -20.67
N GLU A 380 -7.72 -4.15 -20.44
CA GLU A 380 -6.84 -3.05 -20.86
C GLU A 380 -5.57 -2.94 -20.01
N SER A 381 -5.64 -3.17 -18.72
CA SER A 381 -4.50 -2.99 -17.81
C SER A 381 -4.42 -4.05 -16.71
N ILE A 382 -3.27 -4.13 -16.05
CA ILE A 382 -3.09 -4.95 -14.83
C ILE A 382 -4.05 -4.50 -13.72
N LYS A 383 -4.31 -3.18 -13.62
CA LYS A 383 -5.24 -2.62 -12.64
C LYS A 383 -6.67 -3.09 -12.89
N ASP A 384 -7.13 -3.07 -14.15
CA ASP A 384 -8.46 -3.55 -14.50
C ASP A 384 -8.60 -5.07 -14.26
N PHE A 385 -7.51 -5.82 -14.48
CA PHE A 385 -7.47 -7.25 -14.19
C PHE A 385 -7.57 -7.52 -12.66
N GLU A 386 -6.91 -6.71 -11.84
CA GLU A 386 -7.04 -6.75 -10.38
C GLU A 386 -8.46 -6.36 -9.92
N GLU A 387 -9.03 -5.32 -10.49
CA GLU A 387 -10.39 -4.90 -10.15
C GLU A 387 -11.43 -5.97 -10.48
N LEU A 388 -11.30 -6.65 -11.61
CA LEU A 388 -12.16 -7.79 -11.94
C LEU A 388 -12.03 -8.93 -10.94
N ALA A 389 -10.83 -9.25 -10.48
CA ALA A 389 -10.62 -10.26 -9.44
C ALA A 389 -11.34 -9.90 -8.14
N LEU A 390 -11.32 -8.62 -7.76
CA LEU A 390 -12.00 -8.14 -6.55
C LEU A 390 -13.53 -8.11 -6.70
N ASN A 391 -14.04 -8.06 -7.93
CA ASN A 391 -15.49 -8.07 -8.24
C ASN A 391 -16.12 -9.48 -8.20
N SER A 392 -15.32 -10.55 -8.32
CA SER A 392 -15.81 -11.91 -8.51
C SER A 392 -16.71 -12.45 -7.39
N GLY A 393 -16.84 -11.73 -6.27
CA GLY A 393 -17.66 -12.19 -5.13
C GLY A 393 -17.15 -13.49 -4.51
N TYR A 394 -18.07 -14.36 -4.08
CA TYR A 394 -17.75 -15.70 -3.57
C TYR A 394 -17.80 -16.73 -4.71
N VAL A 395 -16.75 -16.76 -5.51
CA VAL A 395 -16.59 -17.76 -6.57
C VAL A 395 -15.53 -18.77 -6.15
N ASP A 396 -15.77 -20.04 -6.44
CA ASP A 396 -14.73 -21.06 -6.26
C ASP A 396 -13.63 -20.84 -7.29
N ALA A 397 -12.40 -20.73 -6.84
CA ALA A 397 -11.25 -20.53 -7.71
C ALA A 397 -11.00 -21.76 -8.58
N LEU A 398 -10.80 -21.54 -9.87
CA LEU A 398 -10.38 -22.57 -10.82
C LEU A 398 -8.87 -22.77 -10.73
N GLN A 399 -8.42 -24.01 -10.77
CA GLN A 399 -7.03 -24.35 -10.62
C GLN A 399 -6.16 -23.75 -11.73
N ILE A 400 -5.27 -22.83 -11.38
CA ILE A 400 -4.26 -22.26 -12.27
C ILE A 400 -2.92 -22.91 -11.99
N ASP A 401 -2.31 -23.51 -13.01
CA ASP A 401 -1.00 -24.14 -12.87
C ASP A 401 0.11 -23.08 -12.66
N MET A 402 0.63 -23.01 -11.44
CA MET A 402 1.83 -22.21 -11.12
C MET A 402 2.93 -23.15 -10.64
N LYS A 403 3.90 -23.44 -11.52
CA LYS A 403 4.94 -24.44 -11.27
C LYS A 403 6.31 -23.84 -11.50
N LEU A 404 7.31 -24.46 -10.89
CA LEU A 404 8.70 -24.17 -11.18
C LEU A 404 9.25 -25.12 -12.24
N ILE A 405 10.07 -24.58 -13.11
CA ILE A 405 10.89 -25.32 -14.06
C ILE A 405 12.36 -25.14 -13.72
N LYS A 406 13.13 -26.19 -13.82
CA LYS A 406 14.58 -26.16 -13.58
C LYS A 406 15.33 -25.94 -14.88
N ILE A 407 16.05 -24.84 -15.00
CA ILE A 407 16.92 -24.50 -16.12
C ILE A 407 18.30 -24.18 -15.53
N ASP A 408 19.36 -24.83 -16.01
CA ASP A 408 20.76 -24.64 -15.55
C ASP A 408 20.89 -24.66 -14.00
N ASN A 409 20.27 -25.63 -13.37
CA ASN A 409 20.21 -25.79 -11.90
C ASN A 409 19.54 -24.65 -11.13
N LYS A 410 18.85 -23.72 -11.79
CA LYS A 410 18.03 -22.66 -11.18
C LYS A 410 16.54 -22.95 -11.34
N ASN A 411 15.75 -22.58 -10.35
CA ASN A 411 14.30 -22.75 -10.40
C ASN A 411 13.66 -21.46 -10.94
N TYR A 412 12.96 -21.56 -12.05
CA TYR A 412 12.22 -20.46 -12.66
C TYR A 412 10.71 -20.71 -12.58
N LEU A 413 9.93 -19.64 -12.41
CA LEU A 413 8.48 -19.72 -12.57
C LEU A 413 8.15 -20.05 -14.02
N ASP A 414 7.42 -21.15 -14.27
CA ASP A 414 6.97 -21.52 -15.65
C ASP A 414 5.69 -20.77 -16.02
N TYR A 415 5.84 -19.55 -16.51
CA TYR A 415 4.74 -18.71 -16.96
C TYR A 415 3.89 -19.36 -18.07
N ARG A 416 4.47 -20.27 -18.86
CA ARG A 416 3.77 -20.93 -19.96
C ARG A 416 2.61 -21.79 -19.46
N LYS A 417 2.81 -22.51 -18.35
CA LYS A 417 1.76 -23.32 -17.72
C LYS A 417 0.67 -22.47 -17.11
N THR A 418 1.05 -21.34 -16.51
CA THR A 418 0.08 -20.38 -15.96
C THR A 418 -0.82 -19.79 -17.06
N ILE A 419 -0.21 -19.30 -18.15
CA ILE A 419 -0.97 -18.74 -19.29
C ILE A 419 -1.77 -19.83 -19.99
N GLN A 420 -1.22 -21.03 -20.17
CA GLN A 420 -1.94 -22.17 -20.73
C GLN A 420 -3.24 -22.48 -19.97
N SER A 421 -3.21 -22.48 -18.63
CA SER A 421 -4.40 -22.71 -17.80
C SER A 421 -5.46 -21.65 -18.07
N ILE A 422 -5.09 -20.38 -18.07
CA ILE A 422 -6.01 -19.27 -18.38
C ILE A 422 -6.62 -19.42 -19.77
N MET A 423 -5.81 -19.70 -20.80
CA MET A 423 -6.29 -19.91 -22.16
C MET A 423 -7.28 -21.08 -22.25
N SER A 424 -7.01 -22.17 -21.54
CA SER A 424 -7.88 -23.35 -21.54
C SER A 424 -9.26 -23.04 -20.97
N TYR A 425 -9.33 -22.33 -19.84
CA TYR A 425 -10.58 -21.92 -19.24
C TYR A 425 -11.31 -20.87 -20.07
N LYS A 426 -10.58 -19.94 -20.67
CA LYS A 426 -11.17 -18.94 -21.57
C LYS A 426 -11.77 -19.59 -22.82
N MET A 427 -11.16 -20.66 -23.34
CA MET A 427 -11.73 -21.45 -24.42
C MET A 427 -13.02 -22.16 -24.02
N ALA A 428 -13.19 -22.50 -22.75
CA ALA A 428 -14.41 -23.06 -22.15
C ALA A 428 -15.44 -21.98 -21.76
N ASP A 429 -15.25 -20.73 -22.22
CA ASP A 429 -16.14 -19.59 -22.02
C ASP A 429 -16.31 -19.19 -20.54
N VAL A 430 -15.31 -19.47 -19.69
CA VAL A 430 -15.27 -18.93 -18.32
C VAL A 430 -15.12 -17.40 -18.38
N ASP A 431 -15.87 -16.71 -17.55
CA ASP A 431 -15.83 -15.24 -17.46
C ASP A 431 -14.50 -14.70 -16.95
N ASN A 432 -14.23 -13.45 -17.28
CA ASN A 432 -12.96 -12.81 -16.93
C ASN A 432 -12.80 -12.58 -15.42
N GLU A 433 -13.89 -12.36 -14.71
CA GLU A 433 -13.89 -12.11 -13.26
C GLU A 433 -13.41 -13.36 -12.51
N THR A 434 -14.00 -14.52 -12.84
CA THR A 434 -13.59 -15.83 -12.31
C THR A 434 -12.13 -16.14 -12.63
N LEU A 435 -11.66 -15.85 -13.86
CA LEU A 435 -10.29 -16.10 -14.26
C LEU A 435 -9.29 -15.17 -13.54
N SER A 436 -9.63 -13.90 -13.39
CA SER A 436 -8.81 -12.92 -12.66
C SER A 436 -8.71 -13.30 -11.20
N PHE A 437 -9.83 -13.63 -10.56
CA PHE A 437 -9.87 -14.10 -9.17
C PHE A 437 -9.01 -15.35 -8.98
N SER A 438 -9.18 -16.35 -9.86
CA SER A 438 -8.43 -17.61 -9.79
C SER A 438 -6.94 -17.40 -9.92
N PHE A 439 -6.50 -16.49 -10.80
CA PHE A 439 -5.08 -16.17 -10.93
C PHE A 439 -4.47 -15.68 -9.63
N TYR A 440 -5.06 -14.68 -8.97
CA TYR A 440 -4.51 -14.13 -7.73
C TYR A 440 -4.62 -15.12 -6.56
N GLU A 441 -5.67 -15.93 -6.54
CA GLU A 441 -5.87 -16.97 -5.54
C GLU A 441 -4.77 -18.04 -5.61
N PHE A 442 -4.47 -18.55 -6.81
CA PHE A 442 -3.41 -19.53 -7.02
C PHE A 442 -2.00 -18.95 -6.95
N LEU A 443 -1.83 -17.65 -7.25
CA LEU A 443 -0.59 -16.95 -6.96
C LEU A 443 -0.30 -16.93 -5.46
N ALA A 444 -1.29 -16.63 -4.64
CA ALA A 444 -1.13 -16.67 -3.19
C ALA A 444 -0.82 -18.09 -2.70
N GLU A 445 -1.48 -19.13 -3.22
CA GLU A 445 -1.18 -20.53 -2.89
C GLU A 445 0.25 -20.92 -3.28
N PHE A 446 0.67 -20.56 -4.49
CA PHE A 446 2.04 -20.77 -4.93
C PHE A 446 3.06 -20.16 -3.97
N ILE A 447 2.87 -18.89 -3.58
CA ILE A 447 3.73 -18.21 -2.61
C ILE A 447 3.73 -18.96 -1.28
N ILE A 448 2.58 -19.31 -0.74
CA ILE A 448 2.43 -19.99 0.54
C ILE A 448 3.15 -21.35 0.55
N ASP A 449 2.92 -22.16 -0.46
CA ASP A 449 3.45 -23.54 -0.51
C ASP A 449 4.97 -23.54 -0.65
N TYR A 450 5.52 -22.71 -1.53
CA TYR A 450 6.97 -22.61 -1.68
C TYR A 450 7.66 -22.00 -0.46
N LEU A 451 7.07 -20.99 0.15
CA LEU A 451 7.62 -20.41 1.38
C LEU A 451 7.61 -21.43 2.53
N ARG A 452 6.55 -22.20 2.68
CA ARG A 452 6.48 -23.29 3.66
C ARG A 452 7.56 -24.37 3.41
N GLU A 453 7.77 -24.73 2.15
CA GLU A 453 8.78 -25.72 1.78
C GLU A 453 10.20 -25.21 2.07
N ILE A 454 10.51 -23.97 1.62
CA ILE A 454 11.82 -23.36 1.82
C ILE A 454 12.09 -23.15 3.32
N ALA A 455 11.11 -22.61 4.06
CA ALA A 455 11.24 -22.37 5.50
C ALA A 455 11.58 -23.62 6.29
N ARG A 456 10.96 -24.76 5.93
CA ARG A 456 11.29 -26.06 6.55
C ARG A 456 12.71 -26.52 6.20
N LYS A 457 13.15 -26.33 4.94
CA LYS A 457 14.48 -26.77 4.49
C LYS A 457 15.64 -26.05 5.18
N ILE A 458 15.47 -24.74 5.44
CA ILE A 458 16.54 -23.94 6.06
C ILE A 458 16.28 -23.67 7.55
N ASP A 459 15.17 -24.17 8.10
CA ASP A 459 14.72 -23.90 9.46
C ASP A 459 14.64 -22.40 9.76
N ALA A 460 13.96 -21.65 8.89
CA ALA A 460 13.70 -20.23 9.07
C ALA A 460 12.33 -19.98 9.68
N LYS A 461 12.24 -18.95 10.52
CA LYS A 461 10.99 -18.46 11.11
C LYS A 461 10.56 -17.13 10.52
N ASP A 462 11.50 -16.33 10.06
CA ASP A 462 11.30 -14.98 9.58
C ASP A 462 11.12 -14.97 8.06
N ILE A 463 10.00 -14.42 7.60
CA ILE A 463 9.63 -14.30 6.18
C ILE A 463 9.36 -12.83 5.89
N VAL A 464 10.14 -12.25 5.00
CA VAL A 464 10.00 -10.86 4.53
C VAL A 464 9.15 -10.84 3.27
N LEU A 465 8.09 -10.03 3.25
CA LEU A 465 7.22 -9.81 2.10
C LEU A 465 7.40 -8.37 1.60
N CYS A 466 7.81 -8.19 0.36
CA CYS A 466 7.97 -6.89 -0.28
C CYS A 466 7.67 -6.96 -1.79
N GLY A 467 7.43 -5.81 -2.40
CA GLY A 467 6.97 -5.66 -3.78
C GLY A 467 5.47 -5.39 -3.90
N ASP A 468 5.07 -4.72 -4.97
CA ASP A 468 3.70 -4.23 -5.19
C ASP A 468 2.64 -5.31 -5.25
N ILE A 469 3.00 -6.56 -5.57
CA ILE A 469 2.03 -7.66 -5.61
C ILE A 469 1.34 -7.87 -4.26
N PHE A 470 2.02 -7.51 -3.16
CA PHE A 470 1.44 -7.56 -1.83
C PHE A 470 0.54 -6.36 -1.52
N SER A 471 0.43 -5.38 -2.41
CA SER A 471 -0.63 -4.36 -2.36
C SER A 471 -1.99 -4.91 -2.81
N ASN A 472 -2.00 -6.02 -3.55
CA ASN A 472 -3.21 -6.74 -3.87
C ASN A 472 -3.78 -7.39 -2.60
N ARG A 473 -4.95 -6.94 -2.16
CA ARG A 473 -5.58 -7.40 -0.90
C ARG A 473 -5.88 -8.89 -0.87
N GLN A 474 -6.26 -9.48 -1.99
CA GLN A 474 -6.55 -10.91 -2.10
C GLN A 474 -5.29 -11.74 -1.83
N VAL A 475 -4.19 -11.42 -2.51
CA VAL A 475 -2.90 -12.10 -2.32
C VAL A 475 -2.38 -11.90 -0.90
N PHE A 476 -2.32 -10.65 -0.45
CA PHE A 476 -1.77 -10.33 0.87
C PHE A 476 -2.57 -10.99 2.00
N HIS A 477 -3.89 -10.85 1.99
CA HIS A 477 -4.75 -11.40 3.04
C HIS A 477 -4.61 -12.92 3.14
N LYS A 478 -4.61 -13.64 1.99
CA LYS A 478 -4.45 -15.09 1.97
C LYS A 478 -3.07 -15.52 2.46
N VAL A 479 -2.00 -14.89 1.97
CA VAL A 479 -0.62 -15.17 2.39
C VAL A 479 -0.46 -14.91 3.89
N TYR A 480 -0.93 -13.75 4.36
CA TYR A 480 -0.84 -13.37 5.77
C TYR A 480 -1.59 -14.35 6.67
N LYS A 481 -2.87 -14.61 6.39
CA LYS A 481 -3.72 -15.51 7.17
C LYS A 481 -3.12 -16.92 7.32
N GLU A 482 -2.50 -17.42 6.25
CA GLU A 482 -1.97 -18.79 6.22
C GLU A 482 -0.57 -18.93 6.82
N LEU A 483 0.28 -17.92 6.68
CA LEU A 483 1.66 -18.00 7.14
C LEU A 483 1.87 -17.42 8.53
N ASN A 484 1.15 -16.38 8.92
CA ASN A 484 1.32 -15.70 10.23
C ASN A 484 1.04 -16.62 11.45
N LYS A 485 0.32 -17.72 11.26
CA LYS A 485 0.08 -18.72 12.32
C LYS A 485 1.35 -19.44 12.76
N LYS A 486 2.39 -19.48 11.91
CA LYS A 486 3.58 -20.31 12.13
C LYS A 486 4.90 -19.57 11.94
N TYR A 487 4.89 -18.51 11.19
CA TYR A 487 6.06 -17.72 10.81
C TYR A 487 5.88 -16.27 11.23
N ASN A 488 6.99 -15.59 11.47
CA ASN A 488 7.02 -14.14 11.67
C ASN A 488 7.00 -13.48 10.29
N LEU A 489 5.88 -12.91 9.91
CA LEU A 489 5.79 -12.15 8.66
C LEU A 489 6.28 -10.72 8.91
N ILE A 490 7.19 -10.29 8.07
CA ILE A 490 7.91 -9.03 8.21
C ILE A 490 7.65 -8.22 6.94
N LEU A 491 7.16 -7.02 7.13
CA LEU A 491 6.86 -6.06 6.09
C LEU A 491 7.75 -4.83 6.23
N PRO A 492 8.04 -4.11 5.13
CA PRO A 492 8.65 -2.80 5.22
C PRO A 492 7.78 -1.88 6.08
N THR A 493 8.33 -1.21 7.08
CA THR A 493 7.63 -0.27 7.95
C THR A 493 8.14 1.16 7.79
N GLU A 494 9.38 1.33 7.34
CA GLU A 494 10.01 2.62 7.08
C GLU A 494 9.93 3.03 5.62
N TYR A 495 9.66 2.08 4.73
CA TYR A 495 9.65 2.26 3.28
C TYR A 495 8.35 1.74 2.66
N ALA A 496 8.08 2.14 1.42
CA ALA A 496 7.01 1.55 0.64
C ALA A 496 7.26 0.06 0.38
N MET A 497 6.19 -0.68 0.06
CA MET A 497 6.27 -2.12 -0.30
C MET A 497 7.15 -2.35 -1.53
N ASP A 498 7.19 -1.39 -2.45
CA ASP A 498 8.09 -1.36 -3.59
C ASP A 498 8.91 -0.06 -3.61
N TYR A 499 10.21 -0.16 -3.85
CA TYR A 499 11.18 0.92 -3.71
C TYR A 499 11.60 1.55 -5.04
N ILE A 500 10.90 1.32 -6.11
CA ILE A 500 11.31 1.80 -7.43
C ILE A 500 10.66 3.10 -7.79
#